data_e42f14bc82710d25045e281a57d0fb62
#
_entry.id   e42f14bc82710d25045e281a57d0fb62
#
_cell.length_a   1.000
_cell.length_b   1.000
_cell.length_c   1.000
_cell.angle_alpha   90.00
_cell.angle_beta   90.00
_cell.angle_gamma   90.00
#
_symmetry.space_group_name_H-M   'P 1'
#
loop_
_entity.id
_entity.type
_entity.pdbx_description
1 polymer ?
#
loop_
_entity_poly.entity_id
_entity_poly.type
_entity_poly.pdbx_seq_one_letter_code
_entity_poly.pdbx_strand_id
1 'polypeptide(L)'
;VMDEYPTYDEWIKMFDMDTDTPDMKKLEPAHGKKLPVWVKGNVYFNGAKAYKNETNNLVDTEHSVTVDLNMEDGCPVLSTNLYEFLGDFGDSMVNSDILGYAFEPEERFENPDGTDIVFDSDYFGNHRGIRVLPGPFANAEDAGKKLFS
;
A
#
# COMPACT_ATOMS: atom_id res chain seq x y z
N VAL A 1 -0.42 -15.20 -10.81
CA VAL A 1 -0.39 -14.51 -12.13
C VAL A 1 1.04 -14.44 -12.66
N MET A 2 2.05 -14.14 -11.85
CA MET A 2 3.46 -14.09 -12.29
C MET A 2 4.07 -15.48 -12.58
N ASP A 3 3.47 -16.54 -12.07
CA ASP A 3 3.94 -17.93 -12.31
C ASP A 3 3.51 -18.48 -13.69
N GLU A 4 2.72 -17.71 -14.44
CA GLU A 4 2.24 -18.07 -15.78
C GLU A 4 3.05 -17.44 -16.93
N TYR A 5 3.99 -16.57 -16.58
CA TYR A 5 4.87 -15.95 -17.58
C TYR A 5 6.13 -16.81 -17.80
N PRO A 6 6.61 -16.91 -19.04
CA PRO A 6 7.84 -17.62 -19.33
C PRO A 6 9.02 -17.02 -18.55
N THR A 7 9.98 -17.84 -18.21
CA THR A 7 11.26 -17.35 -17.66
C THR A 7 11.98 -16.49 -18.71
N TYR A 8 12.98 -15.73 -18.28
CA TYR A 8 13.79 -14.93 -19.20
C TYR A 8 14.39 -15.78 -20.32
N ASP A 9 14.95 -16.95 -19.99
CA ASP A 9 15.56 -17.87 -20.96
C ASP A 9 14.54 -18.44 -21.95
N GLU A 10 13.34 -18.78 -21.48
CA GLU A 10 12.27 -19.25 -22.33
C GLU A 10 11.78 -18.15 -23.27
N TRP A 11 11.69 -16.91 -22.77
CA TRP A 11 11.27 -15.75 -23.55
C TRP A 11 12.29 -15.43 -24.65
N ILE A 12 13.59 -15.37 -24.31
CA ILE A 12 14.68 -15.18 -25.27
C ILE A 12 14.63 -16.25 -26.37
N LYS A 13 14.48 -17.50 -25.99
CA LYS A 13 14.42 -18.62 -26.90
C LYS A 13 13.18 -18.60 -27.80
N MET A 14 12.04 -18.17 -27.25
CA MET A 14 10.78 -18.08 -28.00
C MET A 14 10.83 -17.05 -29.13
N PHE A 15 11.56 -15.96 -28.93
CA PHE A 15 11.68 -14.88 -29.90
C PHE A 15 13.00 -14.86 -30.66
N ASP A 16 13.88 -15.87 -30.47
CA ASP A 16 15.19 -15.99 -31.11
C ASP A 16 16.01 -14.68 -30.99
N MET A 17 16.04 -14.12 -29.78
CA MET A 17 16.62 -12.80 -29.55
C MET A 17 18.13 -12.86 -29.35
N ASP A 18 18.85 -11.95 -30.01
CA ASP A 18 20.28 -11.76 -29.76
C ASP A 18 20.49 -11.06 -28.40
N THR A 19 20.98 -11.83 -27.42
CA THR A 19 21.21 -11.35 -26.05
C THR A 19 22.47 -10.50 -25.89
N ASP A 20 23.29 -10.38 -26.93
CA ASP A 20 24.56 -9.64 -26.86
C ASP A 20 24.43 -8.16 -27.18
N THR A 21 23.22 -7.71 -27.50
CA THR A 21 22.94 -6.28 -27.70
C THR A 21 22.93 -5.50 -26.39
N PRO A 22 23.30 -4.21 -26.40
CA PRO A 22 23.27 -3.37 -25.20
C PRO A 22 21.89 -3.28 -24.54
N ASP A 23 20.82 -3.29 -25.34
CA ASP A 23 19.46 -3.19 -24.84
C ASP A 23 19.01 -4.48 -24.15
N MET A 24 19.39 -5.64 -24.69
CA MET A 24 19.13 -6.94 -24.06
C MET A 24 19.89 -7.10 -22.74
N LYS A 25 21.12 -6.61 -22.64
CA LYS A 25 21.90 -6.59 -21.39
C LYS A 25 21.25 -5.73 -20.30
N LYS A 26 20.44 -4.75 -20.67
CA LYS A 26 19.62 -3.98 -19.72
C LYS A 26 18.32 -4.70 -19.34
N LEU A 27 17.73 -5.45 -20.27
CA LEU A 27 16.48 -6.16 -20.04
C LEU A 27 16.63 -7.37 -19.10
N GLU A 28 17.75 -8.07 -19.14
CA GLU A 28 18.00 -9.24 -18.28
C GLU A 28 17.83 -8.92 -16.78
N PRO A 29 18.48 -7.87 -16.23
CA PRO A 29 18.26 -7.48 -14.84
C PRO A 29 16.82 -7.02 -14.58
N ALA A 30 16.13 -6.42 -15.56
CA ALA A 30 14.76 -5.96 -15.45
C ALA A 30 13.77 -7.12 -15.39
N HIS A 31 13.93 -8.15 -16.21
CA HIS A 31 13.07 -9.31 -16.22
C HIS A 31 13.11 -10.10 -14.90
N GLY A 32 14.27 -10.21 -14.27
CA GLY A 32 14.45 -10.84 -12.97
C GLY A 32 13.98 -9.98 -11.79
N LYS A 33 13.79 -8.68 -11.98
CA LYS A 33 13.30 -7.81 -10.94
C LYS A 33 11.80 -8.05 -10.73
N LYS A 34 11.46 -8.54 -9.55
CA LYS A 34 10.10 -8.44 -9.06
C LYS A 34 9.82 -6.95 -8.93
N LEU A 35 8.96 -6.42 -9.80
CA LEU A 35 8.42 -5.06 -9.62
C LEU A 35 7.91 -4.99 -8.18
N PRO A 36 8.38 -4.06 -7.36
CA PRO A 36 7.99 -4.01 -5.98
C PRO A 36 6.51 -3.64 -5.89
N VAL A 37 5.67 -4.63 -5.62
CA VAL A 37 4.37 -4.34 -5.05
C VAL A 37 4.66 -4.01 -3.59
N TRP A 38 4.53 -2.76 -3.26
CA TRP A 38 4.78 -2.29 -1.91
C TRP A 38 3.52 -2.43 -1.07
N VAL A 39 3.55 -3.35 -0.14
CA VAL A 39 2.46 -3.62 0.80
C VAL A 39 3.04 -3.53 2.19
N LYS A 40 2.52 -2.62 3.00
CA LYS A 40 3.04 -2.32 4.32
C LYS A 40 1.96 -1.73 5.22
N GLY A 41 2.04 -2.00 6.51
CA GLY A 41 1.23 -1.35 7.52
C GLY A 41 -0.24 -1.76 7.56
N ASN A 42 -0.62 -2.89 6.96
CA ASN A 42 -2.00 -3.34 6.98
C ASN A 42 -2.33 -4.17 8.22
N VAL A 43 -3.61 -4.25 8.52
CA VAL A 43 -4.14 -5.06 9.61
C VAL A 43 -5.15 -6.07 9.08
N TYR A 44 -5.10 -7.28 9.59
CA TYR A 44 -5.87 -8.42 9.14
C TYR A 44 -6.62 -9.05 10.30
N PHE A 45 -7.94 -9.07 10.21
CA PHE A 45 -8.86 -9.64 11.19
C PHE A 45 -9.79 -10.65 10.52
N ASN A 46 -10.64 -11.31 11.31
CA ASN A 46 -11.69 -12.19 10.82
C ASN A 46 -11.19 -13.31 9.88
N GLY A 47 -9.97 -13.80 10.09
CA GLY A 47 -9.39 -14.87 9.27
C GLY A 47 -8.72 -14.40 7.98
N ALA A 48 -8.62 -13.10 7.74
CA ALA A 48 -7.83 -12.55 6.64
C ALA A 48 -6.33 -12.84 6.83
N LYS A 49 -5.60 -12.89 5.73
CA LYS A 49 -4.17 -13.22 5.72
C LYS A 49 -3.37 -12.09 5.08
N ALA A 50 -2.20 -11.82 5.68
CA ALA A 50 -1.25 -10.88 5.10
C ALA A 50 -0.69 -11.38 3.75
N TYR A 51 -0.31 -10.43 2.91
CA TYR A 51 0.45 -10.74 1.71
C TYR A 51 1.85 -11.25 2.09
N LYS A 52 2.32 -12.30 1.41
CA LYS A 52 3.57 -13.02 1.77
C LYS A 52 4.84 -12.15 1.84
N ASN A 53 4.86 -11.03 1.11
CA ASN A 53 6.00 -10.12 1.06
C ASN A 53 5.70 -8.78 1.76
N GLU A 54 4.63 -8.70 2.51
CA GLU A 54 4.27 -7.52 3.28
C GLU A 54 5.19 -7.35 4.48
N THR A 55 5.50 -6.11 4.80
CA THR A 55 6.27 -5.73 5.97
C THR A 55 5.42 -4.92 6.94
N ASN A 56 5.73 -5.01 8.24
CA ASN A 56 5.00 -4.32 9.29
C ASN A 56 3.49 -4.52 9.19
N ASN A 57 3.01 -5.75 9.40
CA ASN A 57 1.57 -6.05 9.43
C ASN A 57 1.15 -6.56 10.81
N LEU A 58 -0.15 -6.44 11.10
CA LEU A 58 -0.81 -7.04 12.25
C LEU A 58 -1.81 -8.08 11.75
N VAL A 59 -1.65 -9.32 12.16
CA VAL A 59 -2.63 -10.38 11.91
C VAL A 59 -3.21 -10.81 13.27
N ASP A 60 -4.48 -10.53 13.47
CA ASP A 60 -5.21 -10.90 14.68
C ASP A 60 -6.24 -11.98 14.36
N THR A 61 -6.12 -13.12 15.03
CA THR A 61 -7.00 -14.28 14.87
C THR A 61 -7.94 -14.47 16.06
N GLU A 62 -7.83 -13.64 17.09
CA GLU A 62 -8.58 -13.77 18.34
C GLU A 62 -9.79 -12.85 18.39
N HIS A 63 -9.70 -11.66 17.80
CA HIS A 63 -10.75 -10.67 17.85
C HIS A 63 -11.53 -10.58 16.53
N SER A 64 -12.81 -10.25 16.66
CA SER A 64 -13.68 -9.96 15.51
C SER A 64 -13.85 -8.46 15.32
N VAL A 65 -13.53 -8.01 14.12
CA VAL A 65 -13.73 -6.61 13.71
C VAL A 65 -14.99 -6.50 12.88
N THR A 66 -15.81 -5.52 13.23
CA THR A 66 -16.99 -5.10 12.46
C THR A 66 -16.69 -3.81 11.71
N VAL A 67 -17.24 -3.71 10.52
CA VAL A 67 -17.18 -2.50 9.69
C VAL A 67 -18.58 -2.28 9.12
N ASP A 68 -19.24 -1.25 9.59
CA ASP A 68 -20.61 -0.91 9.22
C ASP A 68 -20.65 0.47 8.57
N LEU A 69 -21.25 0.55 7.40
CA LEU A 69 -21.50 1.81 6.70
C LEU A 69 -23.01 2.07 6.69
N ASN A 70 -23.44 3.04 7.46
CA ASN A 70 -24.84 3.41 7.61
C ASN A 70 -25.10 4.81 7.06
N MET A 71 -26.36 5.09 6.73
CA MET A 71 -26.79 6.44 6.35
C MET A 71 -27.53 7.10 7.50
N GLU A 72 -27.03 8.25 7.95
CA GLU A 72 -27.66 9.08 8.98
C GLU A 72 -27.93 10.48 8.43
N ASP A 73 -29.19 10.88 8.39
CA ASP A 73 -29.65 12.15 7.81
C ASP A 73 -29.10 12.41 6.39
N GLY A 74 -29.00 11.36 5.58
CA GLY A 74 -28.47 11.45 4.22
C GLY A 74 -26.94 11.47 4.12
N CYS A 75 -26.20 11.37 5.23
CA CYS A 75 -24.75 11.32 5.27
C CYS A 75 -24.28 9.90 5.63
N PRO A 76 -23.24 9.36 4.98
CA PRO A 76 -22.65 8.09 5.36
C PRO A 76 -21.88 8.21 6.68
N VAL A 77 -22.01 7.19 7.52
CA VAL A 77 -21.30 7.03 8.79
C VAL A 77 -20.60 5.68 8.78
N LEU A 78 -19.29 5.70 8.91
CA LEU A 78 -18.48 4.50 9.02
C LEU A 78 -18.21 4.18 10.49
N SER A 79 -18.77 3.08 10.98
CA SER A 79 -18.56 2.58 12.33
C SER A 79 -17.70 1.33 12.32
N THR A 80 -16.73 1.26 13.23
CA THR A 80 -15.86 0.09 13.38
C THR A 80 -15.30 0.03 14.80
N ASN A 81 -15.10 -1.18 15.29
CA ASN A 81 -14.36 -1.45 16.53
C ASN A 81 -12.86 -1.77 16.26
N LEU A 82 -12.39 -1.58 15.03
CA LEU A 82 -11.01 -1.87 14.62
C LEU A 82 -9.97 -1.29 15.59
N TYR A 83 -10.15 -0.05 15.98
CA TYR A 83 -9.18 0.71 16.75
C TYR A 83 -8.99 0.19 18.18
N GLU A 84 -9.95 -0.57 18.71
CA GLU A 84 -9.87 -1.19 20.04
C GLU A 84 -8.79 -2.28 20.10
N PHE A 85 -8.47 -2.88 18.95
CA PHE A 85 -7.58 -4.05 18.85
C PHE A 85 -6.21 -3.73 18.25
N LEU A 86 -5.93 -2.49 17.90
CA LEU A 86 -4.64 -2.11 17.30
C LEU A 86 -3.50 -2.03 18.33
N GLY A 87 -3.81 -1.80 19.61
CA GLY A 87 -2.80 -1.56 20.63
C GLY A 87 -1.82 -0.46 20.20
N ASP A 88 -0.55 -0.82 20.21
CA ASP A 88 0.51 0.07 19.73
C ASP A 88 0.85 -0.07 18.23
N PHE A 89 0.04 -0.73 17.44
CA PHE A 89 0.29 -0.89 16.03
C PHE A 89 0.08 0.41 15.24
N GLY A 90 0.97 0.67 14.32
CA GLY A 90 0.94 1.78 13.39
C GLY A 90 2.17 1.76 12.49
N ASP A 91 2.21 2.61 11.50
CA ASP A 91 3.31 2.69 10.54
C ASP A 91 3.80 4.11 10.33
N SER A 92 4.95 4.25 9.67
CA SER A 92 5.47 5.53 9.25
C SER A 92 4.62 6.13 8.13
N MET A 93 4.52 7.46 8.14
CA MET A 93 3.89 8.21 7.06
C MET A 93 4.60 7.96 5.73
N VAL A 94 3.81 7.73 4.66
CA VAL A 94 4.35 7.57 3.32
C VAL A 94 4.63 8.95 2.72
N ASN A 95 5.82 9.10 2.15
CA ASN A 95 6.29 10.32 1.50
C ASN A 95 7.18 9.99 0.30
N SER A 96 7.64 11.00 -0.42
CA SER A 96 8.51 10.85 -1.59
C SER A 96 9.80 10.10 -1.29
N ASP A 97 10.40 10.26 -0.12
CA ASP A 97 11.64 9.54 0.25
C ASP A 97 11.41 8.05 0.40
N ILE A 98 10.27 7.68 0.98
CA ILE A 98 9.86 6.28 1.15
C ILE A 98 9.45 5.66 -0.18
N LEU A 99 8.75 6.41 -1.04
CA LEU A 99 8.38 5.97 -2.38
C LEU A 99 9.61 5.78 -3.28
N GLY A 100 10.64 6.62 -3.11
CA GLY A 100 11.90 6.53 -3.84
C GLY A 100 11.77 6.96 -5.29
N TYR A 101 12.31 6.15 -6.18
CA TYR A 101 12.41 6.43 -7.61
C TYR A 101 11.66 5.39 -8.43
N ALA A 102 11.01 5.85 -9.49
CA ALA A 102 10.43 4.98 -10.49
C ALA A 102 11.53 4.19 -11.20
N PHE A 103 11.27 2.90 -11.46
CA PHE A 103 12.31 1.96 -11.90
C PHE A 103 12.90 2.31 -13.28
N GLU A 104 12.06 2.62 -14.23
CA GLU A 104 12.50 2.79 -15.62
C GLU A 104 12.97 4.21 -15.93
N PRO A 105 12.23 5.29 -15.59
CA PRO A 105 12.67 6.65 -15.81
C PRO A 105 13.73 7.11 -14.80
N GLU A 106 13.94 6.38 -13.72
CA GLU A 106 14.81 6.76 -12.59
C GLU A 106 14.45 8.14 -11.99
N GLU A 107 13.19 8.54 -12.14
CA GLU A 107 12.67 9.80 -11.60
C GLU A 107 12.03 9.57 -10.23
N ARG A 108 12.22 10.56 -9.35
CA ARG A 108 11.63 10.57 -8.01
C ARG A 108 10.11 10.70 -8.08
N PHE A 109 9.40 10.00 -7.21
CA PHE A 109 7.96 10.22 -7.05
C PHE A 109 7.72 11.56 -6.35
N GLU A 110 7.08 12.48 -7.06
CA GLU A 110 6.77 13.85 -6.60
C GLU A 110 5.42 14.32 -7.15
N ASN A 111 4.91 15.42 -6.60
CA ASN A 111 3.73 16.07 -7.11
C ASN A 111 4.02 16.72 -8.49
N PRO A 112 3.00 17.02 -9.31
CA PRO A 112 3.18 17.65 -10.62
C PRO A 112 3.89 19.01 -10.60
N ASP A 113 3.94 19.68 -9.45
CA ASP A 113 4.63 20.95 -9.24
C ASP A 113 6.06 20.78 -8.71
N GLY A 114 6.57 19.55 -8.60
CA GLY A 114 7.90 19.21 -8.10
C GLY A 114 8.03 19.20 -6.58
N THR A 115 6.94 19.36 -5.86
CA THR A 115 6.96 19.22 -4.39
C THR A 115 6.88 17.76 -3.95
N ASP A 116 7.34 17.47 -2.75
CA ASP A 116 7.28 16.14 -2.17
C ASP A 116 5.83 15.67 -2.00
N ILE A 117 5.58 14.39 -2.34
CA ILE A 117 4.35 13.70 -1.96
C ILE A 117 4.44 13.41 -0.47
N VAL A 118 3.39 13.77 0.28
CA VAL A 118 3.24 13.44 1.71
C VAL A 118 1.78 13.05 1.96
N PHE A 119 1.56 11.85 2.51
CA PHE A 119 0.21 11.38 2.88
C PHE A 119 -0.07 11.69 4.36
N ASP A 120 -0.03 12.97 4.71
CA ASP A 120 -0.12 13.45 6.09
C ASP A 120 -1.53 13.80 6.55
N SER A 121 -2.52 13.65 5.70
CA SER A 121 -3.91 13.97 6.00
C SER A 121 -4.79 12.72 6.00
N ASP A 122 -5.74 12.69 6.92
CA ASP A 122 -6.77 11.67 6.97
C ASP A 122 -8.00 12.04 6.12
N TYR A 123 -9.05 11.20 6.19
CA TYR A 123 -10.28 11.43 5.43
C TYR A 123 -10.98 12.76 5.77
N PHE A 124 -10.86 13.25 6.99
CA PHE A 124 -11.42 14.54 7.43
C PHE A 124 -10.48 15.73 7.26
N GLY A 125 -9.27 15.51 6.71
CA GLY A 125 -8.22 16.52 6.60
C GLY A 125 -7.43 16.73 7.90
N ASN A 126 -7.61 15.89 8.92
CA ASN A 126 -6.81 15.95 10.12
C ASN A 126 -5.38 15.48 9.84
N HIS A 127 -4.41 16.17 10.43
CA HIS A 127 -3.02 15.78 10.28
C HIS A 127 -2.75 14.42 10.95
N ARG A 128 -2.15 13.51 10.19
CA ARG A 128 -1.65 12.23 10.71
C ARG A 128 -0.32 12.45 11.36
N GLY A 129 -0.14 11.92 12.56
CA GLY A 129 1.13 12.00 13.28
C GLY A 129 2.25 11.18 12.62
N ILE A 130 3.42 11.17 13.28
CA ILE A 130 4.57 10.36 12.84
C ILE A 130 4.21 8.87 12.74
N ARG A 131 3.33 8.42 13.61
CA ARG A 131 2.77 7.08 13.61
C ARG A 131 1.37 7.11 13.06
N VAL A 132 1.21 6.57 11.86
CA VAL A 132 -0.06 6.52 11.13
C VAL A 132 -0.85 5.30 11.56
N LEU A 133 -2.09 5.52 12.00
CA LEU A 133 -3.02 4.43 12.25
C LEU A 133 -3.54 3.83 10.92
N PRO A 134 -3.74 2.51 10.85
CA PRO A 134 -4.43 1.87 9.72
C PRO A 134 -5.83 2.43 9.53
N GLY A 135 -6.27 2.51 8.28
CA GLY A 135 -7.60 2.97 7.94
C GLY A 135 -7.69 4.46 7.63
N PRO A 136 -8.92 4.99 7.48
CA PRO A 136 -9.14 6.31 6.92
C PRO A 136 -8.95 7.46 7.92
N PHE A 137 -8.86 7.19 9.21
CA PHE A 137 -8.86 8.22 10.25
C PHE A 137 -7.49 8.38 10.92
N ALA A 138 -7.13 9.62 11.27
CA ALA A 138 -5.96 9.91 12.07
C ALA A 138 -6.17 9.56 13.55
N ASN A 139 -7.41 9.64 14.02
CA ASN A 139 -7.78 9.38 15.41
C ASN A 139 -8.87 8.31 15.48
N ALA A 140 -8.78 7.43 16.44
CA ALA A 140 -9.76 6.35 16.64
C ALA A 140 -11.19 6.84 16.89
N GLU A 141 -11.32 7.98 17.57
CA GLU A 141 -12.60 8.60 17.89
C GLU A 141 -13.32 9.22 16.68
N ASP A 142 -12.70 9.25 15.52
CA ASP A 142 -13.33 9.71 14.28
C ASP A 142 -14.20 8.61 13.62
N ALA A 143 -14.04 7.37 14.03
CA ALA A 143 -14.96 6.30 13.69
C ALA A 143 -16.36 6.58 14.26
N GLY A 144 -17.39 6.48 13.43
CA GLY A 144 -18.77 6.81 13.80
C GLY A 144 -19.18 8.27 13.56
N LYS A 145 -18.26 9.12 13.09
CA LYS A 145 -18.63 10.47 12.62
C LYS A 145 -19.18 10.45 11.20
N LYS A 146 -20.02 11.43 10.87
CA LYS A 146 -20.53 11.61 9.50
C LYS A 146 -19.38 11.91 8.55
N LEU A 147 -19.27 11.14 7.47
CA LEU A 147 -18.15 11.25 6.51
C LEU A 147 -18.27 12.51 5.62
N PHE A 148 -19.50 13.03 5.42
CA PHE A 148 -19.75 14.27 4.70
C PHE A 148 -20.69 15.11 5.54
N SER A 149 -20.42 16.37 5.67
CA SER A 149 -21.28 17.38 6.31
C SER A 149 -21.65 18.47 5.32
#